data_8b292c685ed4acc24868a91982432be3
#
_entry.id   8b292c685ed4acc24868a91982432be3
#
_cell.length_a   1.000
_cell.length_b   1.000
_cell.length_c   1.000
_cell.angle_alpha   90.00
_cell.angle_beta   90.00
_cell.angle_gamma   90.00
#
_symmetry.space_group_name_H-M   'P 1'
#
loop_
_entity.id
_entity.type
_entity.pdbx_description
1 polymer ?
#
loop_
_entity_poly.entity_id
_entity_poly.type
_entity_poly.pdbx_seq_one_letter_code
_entity_poly.pdbx_strand_id
1 'polypeptide(L)'
;MFEVRPEEGLVLPCGAGTLAFGMGERDAQWAVATLCDVREAWVCGLEWSFGAVYEGLELLVGGERGGGLNTVYLERVGPPLGPAAVPVVLDGVDVCGYPQDEVQEALAGGPSYRSLRLWRSHLPDAYLHSVQLSSIRGRSA
;
A
#
# COMPACT_ATOMS: atom_id res chain seq x y z
N MET A 1 -6.85 -10.20 -3.81
CA MET A 1 -7.05 -8.85 -3.26
C MET A 1 -5.89 -8.47 -2.36
N PHE A 2 -5.60 -7.21 -2.27
CA PHE A 2 -4.72 -6.69 -1.23
C PHE A 2 -5.54 -6.45 0.04
N GLU A 3 -4.95 -6.72 1.19
CA GLU A 3 -5.59 -6.39 2.47
C GLU A 3 -4.66 -5.47 3.27
N VAL A 4 -5.16 -4.31 3.60
CA VAL A 4 -4.40 -3.30 4.35
C VAL A 4 -4.59 -3.55 5.84
N ARG A 5 -3.49 -3.82 6.54
CA ARG A 5 -3.45 -3.97 8.00
C ARG A 5 -2.55 -2.88 8.55
N PRO A 6 -3.11 -1.73 8.94
CA PRO A 6 -2.33 -0.51 9.17
C PRO A 6 -1.17 -0.64 10.14
N GLU A 7 -1.25 -1.51 11.13
CA GLU A 7 -0.17 -1.68 12.10
C GLU A 7 0.73 -2.88 11.83
N GLU A 8 0.39 -3.68 10.84
CA GLU A 8 1.14 -4.90 10.49
C GLU A 8 1.82 -4.81 9.14
N GLY A 9 1.12 -4.29 8.14
CA GLY A 9 1.62 -4.22 6.77
C GLY A 9 0.53 -4.46 5.73
N LEU A 10 0.93 -5.04 4.61
CA LEU A 10 0.05 -5.28 3.46
C LEU A 10 0.03 -6.77 3.10
N VAL A 11 -1.15 -7.38 3.12
CA VAL A 11 -1.32 -8.76 2.64
C VAL A 11 -1.43 -8.73 1.13
N LEU A 12 -0.59 -9.51 0.44
CA LEU A 12 -0.55 -9.60 -1.01
C LEU A 12 -1.59 -10.57 -1.53
N PRO A 13 -2.11 -10.36 -2.75
CA PRO A 13 -3.08 -11.27 -3.36
C PRO A 13 -2.46 -12.62 -3.74
N CYS A 14 -3.29 -13.58 -4.09
CA CYS A 14 -2.91 -14.91 -4.62
C CYS A 14 -2.01 -15.73 -3.68
N GLY A 15 -2.10 -15.48 -2.38
CA GLY A 15 -1.30 -16.23 -1.40
C GLY A 15 0.19 -15.93 -1.43
N ALA A 16 0.59 -14.79 -2.02
CA ALA A 16 2.01 -14.42 -2.12
C ALA A 16 2.66 -14.07 -0.79
N GLY A 17 1.86 -13.84 0.25
CA GLY A 17 2.35 -13.55 1.59
C GLY A 17 2.00 -12.14 2.07
N THR A 18 2.67 -11.72 3.11
CA THR A 18 2.45 -10.41 3.73
C THR A 18 3.73 -9.60 3.74
N LEU A 19 3.64 -8.34 3.32
CA LEU A 19 4.70 -7.35 3.51
C LEU A 19 4.54 -6.78 4.91
N ALA A 20 5.21 -7.40 5.87
CA ALA A 20 5.10 -7.03 7.28
C ALA A 20 6.17 -6.01 7.66
N PHE A 21 5.81 -5.02 8.45
CA PHE A 21 6.78 -4.06 8.98
C PHE A 21 7.88 -4.79 9.75
N GLY A 22 9.12 -4.41 9.50
CA GLY A 22 10.28 -5.02 10.12
C GLY A 22 10.90 -6.17 9.34
N MET A 23 10.25 -6.67 8.28
CA MET A 23 10.84 -7.74 7.48
C MET A 23 12.01 -7.21 6.65
N GLY A 24 12.99 -8.09 6.36
CA GLY A 24 14.16 -7.72 5.59
C GLY A 24 13.87 -7.50 4.11
N GLU A 25 14.78 -6.80 3.44
CA GLU A 25 14.65 -6.49 2.01
C GLU A 25 14.48 -7.75 1.16
N ARG A 26 15.30 -8.78 1.41
CA ARG A 26 15.25 -10.01 0.64
C ARG A 26 13.90 -10.73 0.78
N ASP A 27 13.38 -10.82 1.98
CA ASP A 27 12.09 -11.47 2.23
C ASP A 27 10.94 -10.69 1.60
N ALA A 28 11.01 -9.36 1.63
CA ALA A 28 10.03 -8.50 0.98
C ALA A 28 10.07 -8.68 -0.55
N GLN A 29 11.26 -8.70 -1.14
CA GLN A 29 11.42 -8.94 -2.58
C GLN A 29 10.90 -10.33 -2.98
N TRP A 30 11.19 -11.36 -2.19
CA TRP A 30 10.69 -12.71 -2.43
C TRP A 30 9.17 -12.77 -2.47
N ALA A 31 8.51 -12.14 -1.50
CA ALA A 31 7.06 -12.12 -1.45
C ALA A 31 6.46 -11.47 -2.69
N VAL A 32 6.97 -10.30 -3.08
CA VAL A 32 6.49 -9.59 -4.28
C VAL A 32 6.83 -10.36 -5.55
N ALA A 33 8.02 -10.97 -5.63
CA ALA A 33 8.43 -11.76 -6.79
C ALA A 33 7.54 -12.98 -7.03
N THR A 34 6.92 -13.50 -5.99
CA THR A 34 5.94 -14.58 -6.10
C THR A 34 4.68 -14.11 -6.86
N LEU A 35 4.36 -12.84 -6.78
CA LEU A 35 3.17 -12.26 -7.38
C LEU A 35 3.43 -11.68 -8.77
N CYS A 36 4.52 -10.93 -8.94
CA CYS A 36 4.84 -10.22 -10.18
C CYS A 36 6.33 -9.83 -10.21
N ASP A 37 6.77 -9.29 -11.34
CA ASP A 37 8.18 -8.92 -11.51
C ASP A 37 8.57 -7.75 -10.61
N VAL A 38 9.63 -7.93 -9.84
CA VAL A 38 10.24 -6.89 -9.02
C VAL A 38 11.19 -6.07 -9.90
N ARG A 39 11.12 -4.76 -9.77
CA ARG A 39 11.99 -3.82 -10.50
C ARG A 39 12.66 -2.86 -9.54
N GLU A 40 13.75 -2.26 -9.97
CA GLU A 40 14.38 -1.21 -9.20
C GLU A 40 13.47 0.00 -9.12
N ALA A 41 13.36 0.57 -7.93
CA ALA A 41 12.67 1.82 -7.70
C ALA A 41 13.38 2.53 -6.56
N TRP A 42 13.55 3.85 -6.70
CA TRP A 42 14.18 4.65 -5.65
C TRP A 42 13.14 5.54 -4.99
N VAL A 43 13.09 5.47 -3.67
CA VAL A 43 12.21 6.32 -2.86
C VAL A 43 13.07 7.12 -1.91
N CYS A 44 12.91 8.44 -1.96
CA CYS A 44 13.69 9.36 -1.14
C CYS A 44 13.52 9.09 0.35
N GLY A 45 14.61 9.06 1.09
CA GLY A 45 14.58 8.86 2.53
C GLY A 45 14.60 7.40 2.98
N LEU A 46 14.59 6.45 2.06
CA LEU A 46 14.68 5.02 2.37
C LEU A 46 16.06 4.48 2.01
N GLU A 47 16.59 3.59 2.84
CA GLU A 47 17.90 2.98 2.60
C GLU A 47 17.84 1.92 1.51
N TRP A 48 16.71 1.24 1.38
CA TRP A 48 16.45 0.32 0.29
C TRP A 48 15.00 0.47 -0.17
N SER A 49 14.78 0.23 -1.44
CA SER A 49 13.44 0.26 -2.01
C SER A 49 13.39 -0.52 -3.31
N PHE A 50 12.20 -0.97 -3.67
CA PHE A 50 11.93 -1.60 -4.96
C PHE A 50 10.47 -1.39 -5.33
N GLY A 51 10.12 -1.71 -6.55
CA GLY A 51 8.76 -1.55 -7.04
C GLY A 51 8.30 -2.72 -7.87
N ALA A 52 7.01 -2.76 -8.12
CA ALA A 52 6.38 -3.72 -9.00
C ALA A 52 5.06 -3.14 -9.50
N VAL A 53 4.58 -3.62 -10.65
CA VAL A 53 3.26 -3.26 -11.15
C VAL A 53 2.41 -4.52 -11.21
N TYR A 54 1.25 -4.47 -10.59
CA TYR A 54 0.32 -5.59 -10.55
C TYR A 54 -1.09 -5.10 -10.86
N GLU A 55 -1.63 -5.53 -11.99
CA GLU A 55 -3.02 -5.25 -12.38
C GLU A 55 -3.40 -3.76 -12.25
N GLY A 56 -2.57 -2.88 -12.80
CA GLY A 56 -2.83 -1.44 -12.81
C GLY A 56 -2.51 -0.71 -11.52
N LEU A 57 -1.91 -1.38 -10.56
CA LEU A 57 -1.41 -0.78 -9.32
C LEU A 57 0.10 -0.86 -9.27
N GLU A 58 0.74 0.25 -8.95
CA GLU A 58 2.18 0.28 -8.68
C GLU A 58 2.39 0.08 -7.19
N LEU A 59 3.21 -0.91 -6.86
CA LEU A 59 3.61 -1.21 -5.50
C LEU A 59 5.02 -0.69 -5.28
N LEU A 60 5.21 0.18 -4.29
CA LEU A 60 6.54 0.67 -3.89
C LEU A 60 6.78 0.23 -2.45
N VAL A 61 7.89 -0.43 -2.23
CA VAL A 61 8.24 -1.02 -0.93
C VAL A 61 9.63 -0.56 -0.54
N GLY A 62 9.79 -0.20 0.72
CA GLY A 62 11.10 0.21 1.18
C GLY A 62 11.25 0.15 2.69
N GLY A 63 12.48 0.37 3.12
CA GLY A 63 12.79 0.29 4.53
C GLY A 63 14.20 0.73 4.88
N GLU A 64 14.62 0.32 6.06
CA GLU A 64 15.94 0.61 6.61
C GLU A 64 16.70 -0.69 6.86
N ARG A 65 18.04 -0.61 6.80
CA ARG A 65 18.87 -1.80 6.98
C ARG A 65 18.76 -2.42 8.36
N GLY A 66 18.65 -1.60 9.38
CA GLY A 66 18.54 -2.09 10.77
C GLY A 66 17.11 -2.35 11.23
N GLY A 67 16.14 -1.66 10.66
CA GLY A 67 14.73 -1.73 11.07
C GLY A 67 13.82 -2.52 10.13
N GLY A 68 14.31 -2.88 8.96
CA GLY A 68 13.52 -3.60 7.97
C GLY A 68 12.48 -2.75 7.27
N LEU A 69 11.50 -3.39 6.68
CA LEU A 69 10.42 -2.75 5.93
C LEU A 69 9.68 -1.76 6.82
N ASN A 70 9.51 -0.54 6.33
CA ASN A 70 8.81 0.51 7.06
C ASN A 70 7.83 1.31 6.19
N THR A 71 7.83 1.13 4.88
CA THR A 71 6.98 1.91 3.97
C THR A 71 6.46 1.04 2.84
N VAL A 72 5.16 1.14 2.59
CA VAL A 72 4.50 0.48 1.46
C VAL A 72 3.55 1.48 0.81
N TYR A 73 3.67 1.67 -0.50
CA TYR A 73 2.73 2.45 -1.29
C TYR A 73 2.01 1.56 -2.28
N LEU A 74 0.70 1.75 -2.41
CA LEU A 74 -0.07 1.26 -3.54
C LEU A 74 -0.62 2.48 -4.27
N GLU A 75 -0.22 2.66 -5.52
CA GLU A 75 -0.60 3.81 -6.33
C GLU A 75 -1.23 3.35 -7.64
N ARG A 76 -2.29 4.04 -8.06
CA ARG A 76 -2.92 3.75 -9.33
C ARG A 76 -2.01 4.16 -10.48
N VAL A 77 -1.87 3.27 -11.46
CA VAL A 77 -1.23 3.62 -12.73
C VAL A 77 -2.30 4.27 -13.61
N GLY A 78 -2.12 5.54 -13.91
CA GLY A 78 -3.07 6.30 -14.69
C GLY A 78 -4.15 7.00 -13.84
N PRO A 79 -5.11 7.66 -14.50
CA PRO A 79 -6.15 8.43 -13.79
C PRO A 79 -7.09 7.55 -12.99
N PRO A 80 -7.46 7.93 -11.75
CA PRO A 80 -8.36 7.14 -10.91
C PRO A 80 -9.83 7.38 -11.26
N LEU A 81 -10.22 7.02 -12.46
CA LEU A 81 -11.56 7.27 -13.00
C LEU A 81 -12.54 6.10 -12.86
N GLY A 82 -12.09 4.99 -12.33
CA GLY A 82 -12.92 3.80 -12.13
C GLY A 82 -12.32 2.88 -11.08
N PRO A 83 -13.01 1.77 -10.74
CA PRO A 83 -12.49 0.84 -9.75
C PRO A 83 -11.19 0.20 -10.20
N ALA A 84 -10.30 -0.09 -9.25
CA ALA A 84 -9.11 -0.87 -9.53
C ALA A 84 -9.48 -2.30 -9.92
N ALA A 85 -8.67 -2.91 -10.78
CA ALA A 85 -8.91 -4.29 -11.22
C ALA A 85 -8.79 -5.30 -10.08
N VAL A 86 -8.03 -4.96 -9.04
CA VAL A 86 -7.84 -5.80 -7.86
C VAL A 86 -8.33 -5.03 -6.63
N PRO A 87 -9.17 -5.63 -5.78
CA PRO A 87 -9.61 -4.97 -4.55
C PRO A 87 -8.46 -4.68 -3.59
N VAL A 88 -8.54 -3.53 -2.94
CA VAL A 88 -7.65 -3.12 -1.86
C VAL A 88 -8.53 -2.91 -0.63
N VAL A 89 -8.49 -3.83 0.32
CA VAL A 89 -9.46 -3.88 1.41
C VAL A 89 -8.86 -3.35 2.71
N LEU A 90 -9.54 -2.40 3.33
CA LEU A 90 -9.24 -1.85 4.65
C LEU A 90 -10.50 -1.94 5.50
N ASP A 91 -10.43 -2.65 6.63
CA ASP A 91 -11.58 -2.81 7.55
C ASP A 91 -12.86 -3.26 6.83
N GLY A 92 -12.71 -4.18 5.88
CA GLY A 92 -13.84 -4.72 5.13
C GLY A 92 -14.31 -3.85 3.97
N VAL A 93 -13.67 -2.69 3.73
CA VAL A 93 -14.04 -1.76 2.66
C VAL A 93 -13.02 -1.82 1.54
N ASP A 94 -13.46 -2.04 0.30
CA ASP A 94 -12.60 -1.93 -0.88
C ASP A 94 -12.38 -0.45 -1.20
N VAL A 95 -11.23 0.08 -0.77
CA VAL A 95 -10.95 1.51 -0.86
C VAL A 95 -10.67 2.00 -2.27
N CYS A 96 -10.38 1.09 -3.20
CA CYS A 96 -10.15 1.41 -4.60
C CYS A 96 -11.29 0.95 -5.53
N GLY A 97 -12.34 0.38 -4.97
CA GLY A 97 -13.47 -0.18 -5.73
C GLY A 97 -14.69 0.73 -5.80
N TYR A 98 -14.69 1.83 -5.06
CA TYR A 98 -15.79 2.78 -4.99
C TYR A 98 -15.26 4.20 -5.07
N PRO A 99 -16.10 5.18 -5.49
CA PRO A 99 -15.68 6.59 -5.47
C PRO A 99 -15.16 7.02 -4.09
N GLN A 100 -14.17 7.90 -4.09
CA GLN A 100 -13.46 8.27 -2.85
C GLN A 100 -14.36 8.85 -1.75
N ASP A 101 -15.43 9.55 -2.12
CA ASP A 101 -16.35 10.11 -1.13
C ASP A 101 -17.17 9.00 -0.45
N GLU A 102 -17.57 7.97 -1.20
CA GLU A 102 -18.24 6.79 -0.63
C GLU A 102 -17.34 6.01 0.30
N VAL A 103 -16.05 5.88 -0.07
CA VAL A 103 -15.05 5.23 0.78
C VAL A 103 -14.87 6.00 2.09
N GLN A 104 -14.75 7.32 2.00
CA GLN A 104 -14.62 8.16 3.18
C GLN A 104 -15.82 8.02 4.12
N GLU A 105 -17.02 7.99 3.56
CA GLU A 105 -18.25 7.81 4.32
C GLU A 105 -18.29 6.42 4.97
N ALA A 106 -17.92 5.38 4.23
CA ALA A 106 -17.90 4.01 4.75
C ALA A 106 -16.89 3.81 5.89
N LEU A 107 -15.78 4.55 5.87
CA LEU A 107 -14.75 4.49 6.92
C LEU A 107 -15.01 5.46 8.07
N ALA A 108 -15.93 6.39 7.91
CA ALA A 108 -16.26 7.36 8.96
C ALA A 108 -16.83 6.64 10.19
N GLY A 109 -16.36 7.03 11.38
CA GLY A 109 -16.76 6.39 12.62
C GLY A 109 -15.96 5.13 12.96
N GLY A 110 -15.12 4.64 12.05
CA GLY A 110 -14.20 3.54 12.31
C GLY A 110 -12.88 4.00 12.90
N PRO A 111 -11.92 3.06 13.06
CA PRO A 111 -10.62 3.41 13.63
C PRO A 111 -9.87 4.40 12.75
N SER A 112 -9.05 5.23 13.40
CA SER A 112 -8.11 6.13 12.74
C SER A 112 -6.69 5.59 12.94
N TYR A 113 -5.90 5.55 11.88
CA TYR A 113 -4.56 4.96 11.91
C TYR A 113 -3.49 5.98 11.55
N ARG A 114 -2.50 6.16 12.42
CA ARG A 114 -1.35 7.04 12.15
C ARG A 114 -0.45 6.50 11.07
N SER A 115 -0.40 5.17 10.92
CA SER A 115 0.44 4.48 9.95
C SER A 115 -0.15 4.48 8.54
N LEU A 116 -1.38 4.95 8.38
CA LEU A 116 -2.11 4.88 7.12
C LEU A 116 -2.42 6.27 6.59
N ARG A 117 -2.21 6.45 5.29
CA ARG A 117 -2.64 7.64 4.57
C ARG A 117 -3.31 7.24 3.27
N LEU A 118 -4.51 7.79 3.05
CA LEU A 118 -5.26 7.60 1.81
C LEU A 118 -5.19 8.90 1.02
N TRP A 119 -4.58 8.85 -0.18
CA TRP A 119 -4.41 10.03 -1.02
C TRP A 119 -5.57 10.16 -1.99
N ARG A 120 -6.29 11.26 -1.86
CA ARG A 120 -7.46 11.56 -2.67
C ARG A 120 -7.07 12.27 -3.97
N SER A 121 -7.87 12.05 -5.00
CA SER A 121 -7.77 12.82 -6.23
C SER A 121 -8.47 14.17 -6.09
N HIS A 122 -8.10 15.14 -6.91
CA HIS A 122 -8.76 16.45 -6.97
C HIS A 122 -10.11 16.40 -7.67
N LEU A 123 -10.38 15.36 -8.45
CA LEU A 123 -11.64 15.23 -9.19
C LEU A 123 -12.75 14.75 -8.27
N PRO A 124 -13.96 15.40 -8.29
CA PRO A 124 -15.02 15.10 -7.32
C PRO A 124 -15.51 13.65 -7.33
N ASP A 125 -15.63 13.04 -8.50
CA ASP A 125 -16.16 11.68 -8.66
C ASP A 125 -15.07 10.65 -8.85
N ALA A 126 -13.83 11.00 -8.52
CA ALA A 126 -12.70 10.11 -8.70
C ALA A 126 -12.62 9.05 -7.61
N TYR A 127 -11.85 8.01 -7.91
CA TYR A 127 -11.48 6.97 -6.97
C TYR A 127 -10.19 7.38 -6.25
N LEU A 128 -9.84 6.68 -5.17
CA LEU A 128 -8.59 6.97 -4.47
C LEU A 128 -7.39 6.80 -5.40
N HIS A 129 -6.43 7.71 -5.27
CA HIS A 129 -5.20 7.70 -6.05
C HIS A 129 -4.18 6.72 -5.49
N SER A 130 -3.98 6.73 -4.19
CA SER A 130 -2.98 5.87 -3.55
C SER A 130 -3.26 5.61 -2.09
N VAL A 131 -2.66 4.52 -1.59
CA VAL A 131 -2.69 4.10 -0.20
C VAL A 131 -1.26 4.00 0.27
N GLN A 132 -0.93 4.65 1.38
CA GLN A 132 0.40 4.62 1.97
C GLN A 132 0.35 4.03 3.37
N LEU A 133 1.21 3.05 3.63
CA LEU A 133 1.45 2.50 4.96
C LEU A 133 2.86 2.86 5.40
N SER A 134 3.00 3.35 6.62
CA SER A 134 4.30 3.69 7.20
C SER A 134 4.37 3.20 8.62
N SER A 135 5.46 2.52 8.96
CA SER A 135 5.68 2.09 10.34
C SER A 135 5.99 3.29 11.22
N ILE A 136 5.29 3.41 12.35
CA ILE A 136 5.56 4.44 13.34
C ILE A 136 6.68 4.07 14.31
N ARG A 137 7.11 2.81 14.33
CA ARG A 137 8.09 2.30 15.29
C ARG A 137 9.50 2.84 15.11
N GLY A 138 9.90 3.32 13.99
CA GLY A 138 11.24 3.84 13.74
C GLY A 138 11.39 5.34 13.94
N ARG A 139 10.35 6.03 14.40
CA ARG A 139 10.32 7.49 14.50
C ARG A 139 10.45 8.03 15.91
N SER A 140 10.67 7.18 16.86
CA SER A 140 11.04 7.63 18.20
C SER A 140 12.48 8.11 18.16
N ALA A 141 12.65 9.33 17.86
CA ALA A 141 13.96 9.94 18.11
C ALA A 141 14.05 10.31 19.56
#